data_6ee54924b5cdbb03b7419e355a60d7d4
#
_entry.id   6ee54924b5cdbb03b7419e355a60d7d4
#
_cell.length_a   1.000
_cell.length_b   1.000
_cell.length_c   1.000
_cell.angle_alpha   90.00
_cell.angle_beta   90.00
_cell.angle_gamma   90.00
#
_symmetry.space_group_name_H-M   'P 1'
#
loop_
_entity.id
_entity.type
_entity.pdbx_description
1 polymer ?
#
loop_
_entity_poly.entity_id
_entity_poly.type
_entity_poly.pdbx_seq_one_letter_code
_entity_poly.pdbx_strand_id
1 'polypeptide(L)'
;MNKLHMKGRILQLIHDRQHGGIWDWQIADAVMSEYGLSGPYWRGNTRVTLTDLFSSGIIESVEEELDHQAYFGAGRVLFKFRLNDFGRQRMRDTALA
;
A
#
# COMPACT_ATOMS: atom_id res chain seq x y z
N MET A 1 22.45 7.93 -1.71
CA MET A 1 21.73 6.89 -0.97
C MET A 1 20.63 6.31 -1.84
N ASN A 2 20.57 5.01 -1.93
CA ASN A 2 19.56 4.36 -2.74
C ASN A 2 18.27 4.19 -1.93
N LYS A 3 17.17 4.63 -2.52
CA LYS A 3 15.85 4.37 -1.94
C LYS A 3 15.51 2.90 -2.14
N LEU A 4 14.70 2.35 -1.22
CA LEU A 4 14.15 1.03 -1.39
C LEU A 4 13.31 0.98 -2.67
N HIS A 5 13.21 -0.20 -3.27
CA HIS A 5 12.22 -0.42 -4.32
C HIS A 5 10.84 -0.09 -3.75
N MET A 6 9.99 0.52 -4.58
CA MET A 6 8.67 1.01 -4.15
C MET A 6 7.85 -0.06 -3.42
N LYS A 7 7.88 -1.29 -3.89
CA LYS A 7 7.14 -2.39 -3.26
C LYS A 7 7.61 -2.63 -1.82
N GLY A 8 8.92 -2.59 -1.58
CA GLY A 8 9.47 -2.73 -0.23
C GLY A 8 9.05 -1.58 0.69
N ARG A 9 9.05 -0.37 0.16
CA ARG A 9 8.61 0.80 0.94
C ARG A 9 7.12 0.74 1.25
N ILE A 10 6.30 0.27 0.33
CA ILE A 10 4.86 0.08 0.56
C ILE A 10 4.66 -0.91 1.71
N LEU A 11 5.40 -2.01 1.72
CA LEU A 11 5.31 -2.99 2.81
C LEU A 11 5.69 -2.38 4.15
N GLN A 12 6.72 -1.53 4.19
CA GLN A 12 7.10 -0.82 5.43
C GLN A 12 6.00 0.10 5.92
N LEU A 13 5.36 0.84 5.02
CA LEU A 13 4.25 1.72 5.38
C LEU A 13 3.10 0.94 5.99
N ILE A 14 2.77 -0.21 5.42
CA ILE A 14 1.71 -1.07 5.95
C ILE A 14 2.11 -1.62 7.32
N HIS A 15 3.35 -2.04 7.47
CA HIS A 15 3.89 -2.54 8.73
C HIS A 15 3.79 -1.48 9.83
N ASP A 16 4.15 -0.23 9.50
CA ASP A 16 4.14 0.86 10.47
C ASP A 16 2.74 1.21 10.98
N ARG A 17 1.69 0.85 10.21
CA ARG A 17 0.29 1.10 10.57
C ARG A 17 -0.42 -0.20 10.95
N GLN A 18 0.31 -1.15 11.49
CA GLN A 18 -0.19 -2.52 11.73
C GLN A 18 -1.42 -2.57 12.64
N HIS A 19 -1.51 -1.70 13.62
CA HIS A 19 -2.62 -1.74 14.58
C HIS A 19 -3.95 -1.26 14.01
N GLY A 20 -3.94 -0.23 13.19
CA GLY A 20 -5.17 0.33 12.62
C GLY A 20 -5.34 0.08 11.14
N GLY A 21 -4.25 -0.32 10.47
CA GLY A 21 -4.23 -0.44 9.03
C GLY A 21 -3.97 0.90 8.34
N ILE A 22 -3.82 0.86 7.03
CA ILE A 22 -3.56 2.06 6.22
C ILE A 22 -4.38 1.96 4.93
N TRP A 23 -5.01 3.07 4.55
CA TRP A 23 -5.79 3.13 3.31
C TRP A 23 -4.87 3.16 2.10
N ASP A 24 -5.34 2.58 0.99
CA ASP A 24 -4.62 2.57 -0.28
C ASP A 24 -4.28 3.97 -0.77
N TRP A 25 -5.18 4.95 -0.62
CA TRP A 25 -4.89 6.32 -1.03
C TRP A 25 -3.82 6.97 -0.14
N GLN A 26 -3.76 6.61 1.14
CA GLN A 26 -2.71 7.10 2.04
C GLN A 26 -1.35 6.54 1.63
N ILE A 27 -1.32 5.27 1.25
CA ILE A 27 -0.10 4.63 0.74
C ILE A 27 0.35 5.33 -0.53
N ALA A 28 -0.57 5.58 -1.47
CA ALA A 28 -0.24 6.25 -2.72
C ALA A 28 0.33 7.65 -2.47
N ASP A 29 -0.32 8.43 -1.61
CA ASP A 29 0.14 9.77 -1.29
C ASP A 29 1.54 9.77 -0.68
N ALA A 30 1.80 8.87 0.27
CA ALA A 30 3.10 8.77 0.93
C ALA A 30 4.20 8.39 -0.06
N VAL A 31 3.96 7.36 -0.87
CA VAL A 31 4.94 6.86 -1.83
C VAL A 31 5.23 7.91 -2.90
N MET A 32 4.18 8.53 -3.45
CA MET A 32 4.35 9.55 -4.48
C MET A 32 5.15 10.74 -3.94
N SER A 33 4.87 11.15 -2.71
CA SER A 33 5.60 12.25 -2.07
C SER A 33 7.07 11.88 -1.85
N GLU A 34 7.33 10.69 -1.30
CA GLU A 34 8.70 10.27 -0.99
C GLU A 34 9.56 10.06 -2.23
N TYR A 35 8.95 9.62 -3.33
CA TYR A 35 9.69 9.30 -4.57
C TYR A 35 9.64 10.45 -5.57
N GLY A 36 9.00 11.57 -5.23
CA GLY A 36 8.90 12.73 -6.12
C GLY A 36 8.05 12.46 -7.35
N LEU A 37 7.02 11.65 -7.23
CA LEU A 37 6.14 11.25 -8.32
C LEU A 37 4.81 11.99 -8.23
N SER A 38 4.18 12.20 -9.37
CA SER A 38 2.86 12.84 -9.43
C SER A 38 2.04 12.30 -10.60
N GLY A 39 0.74 12.50 -10.53
CA GLY A 39 -0.18 12.18 -11.60
C GLY A 39 -0.89 10.83 -11.46
N PRO A 40 -1.93 10.63 -12.26
CA PRO A 40 -2.79 9.44 -12.15
C PRO A 40 -2.09 8.13 -12.50
N TYR A 41 -1.05 8.17 -13.34
CA TYR A 41 -0.28 6.97 -13.66
C TYR A 41 0.29 6.32 -12.40
N TRP A 42 0.92 7.13 -11.54
CA TRP A 42 1.59 6.61 -10.35
C TRP A 42 0.59 6.18 -9.28
N ARG A 43 -0.58 6.84 -9.20
CA ARG A 43 -1.66 6.36 -8.34
C ARG A 43 -2.14 4.99 -8.79
N GLY A 44 -2.35 4.81 -10.08
CA GLY A 44 -2.75 3.52 -10.64
C GLY A 44 -1.70 2.45 -10.43
N ASN A 45 -0.43 2.81 -10.62
CA ASN A 45 0.69 1.90 -10.40
C ASN A 45 0.75 1.41 -8.95
N THR A 46 0.53 2.31 -8.00
CA THR A 46 0.46 1.93 -6.58
C THR A 46 -0.66 0.91 -6.33
N ARG A 47 -1.84 1.13 -6.92
CA ARG A 47 -2.95 0.18 -6.78
C ARG A 47 -2.63 -1.18 -7.37
N VAL A 48 -1.94 -1.22 -8.51
CA VAL A 48 -1.52 -2.48 -9.13
C VAL A 48 -0.56 -3.22 -8.19
N THR A 49 0.39 -2.51 -7.60
CA THR A 49 1.32 -3.09 -6.64
C THR A 49 0.59 -3.66 -5.42
N LEU A 50 -0.39 -2.93 -4.90
CA LEU A 50 -1.20 -3.40 -3.77
C LEU A 50 -2.01 -4.63 -4.14
N THR A 51 -2.55 -4.68 -5.34
CA THR A 51 -3.27 -5.85 -5.85
C THR A 51 -2.36 -7.07 -5.90
N ASP A 52 -1.12 -6.88 -6.37
CA ASP A 52 -0.13 -7.97 -6.40
C ASP A 52 0.18 -8.48 -5.00
N LEU A 53 0.37 -7.58 -4.03
CA LEU A 53 0.64 -7.96 -2.65
C LEU A 53 -0.54 -8.70 -2.04
N PHE A 54 -1.74 -8.25 -2.31
CA PHE A 54 -2.97 -8.90 -1.85
C PHE A 54 -3.09 -10.31 -2.45
N SER A 55 -2.86 -10.44 -3.75
CA SER A 55 -2.91 -11.71 -4.46
C SER A 55 -1.85 -12.70 -3.97
N SER A 56 -0.72 -12.18 -3.50
CA SER A 56 0.35 -13.00 -2.93
C SER A 56 0.07 -13.46 -1.51
N GLY A 57 -1.03 -12.99 -0.91
CA GLY A 57 -1.41 -13.39 0.44
C GLY A 57 -0.59 -12.74 1.54
N ILE A 58 0.08 -11.60 1.25
CA ILE A 58 0.94 -10.91 2.21
C ILE A 58 0.17 -9.88 3.02
N ILE A 59 -0.83 -9.24 2.39
CA ILE A 59 -1.66 -8.23 3.04
C ILE A 59 -3.12 -8.66 3.00
N GLU A 60 -3.90 -8.10 3.92
CA GLU A 60 -5.34 -8.34 3.98
C GLU A 60 -6.08 -7.01 4.05
N SER A 61 -7.29 -7.01 3.52
CA SER A 61 -8.18 -5.85 3.60
C SER A 61 -8.98 -5.93 4.89
N VAL A 62 -8.97 -4.86 5.68
CA VAL A 62 -9.71 -4.80 6.94
C VAL A 62 -10.91 -3.88 6.88
N GLU A 63 -10.99 -3.04 5.85
CA GLU A 63 -12.10 -2.11 5.69
C GLU A 63 -12.19 -1.68 4.24
N GLU A 64 -13.41 -1.38 3.78
CA GLU A 64 -13.67 -0.92 2.41
C GLU A 64 -14.59 0.30 2.47
N GLU A 65 -14.42 1.21 1.50
CA GLU A 65 -15.21 2.43 1.42
C GLU A 65 -15.27 2.91 -0.02
N LEU A 66 -16.37 3.53 -0.41
CA LEU A 66 -16.46 4.14 -1.74
C LEU A 66 -15.57 5.37 -1.82
N ASP A 67 -14.98 5.58 -2.99
CA ASP A 67 -14.09 6.71 -3.24
C ASP A 67 -14.90 7.96 -3.55
N HIS A 68 -15.37 8.64 -2.50
CA HIS A 68 -16.16 9.86 -2.63
C HIS A 68 -15.33 11.08 -2.99
N GLN A 69 -14.01 11.03 -2.75
CA GLN A 69 -13.12 12.16 -3.00
C GLN A 69 -12.29 11.97 -4.26
N ALA A 70 -12.60 10.95 -5.03
CA ALA A 70 -11.94 10.65 -6.30
C ALA A 70 -10.41 10.54 -6.18
N TYR A 71 -9.92 9.90 -5.12
CA TYR A 71 -8.48 9.60 -4.99
C TYR A 71 -8.00 8.76 -6.16
N PHE A 72 -8.79 7.76 -6.57
CA PHE A 72 -8.49 6.91 -7.72
C PHE A 72 -9.53 7.03 -8.82
N GLY A 73 -10.72 7.54 -8.50
CA GLY A 73 -11.81 7.71 -9.43
C GLY A 73 -13.15 7.48 -8.76
N ALA A 74 -14.12 8.33 -9.08
CA ALA A 74 -15.47 8.23 -8.53
C ALA A 74 -16.06 6.84 -8.80
N GLY A 75 -16.71 6.27 -7.80
CA GLY A 75 -17.33 4.95 -7.90
C GLY A 75 -16.38 3.78 -7.67
N ARG A 76 -15.09 4.02 -7.48
CA ARG A 76 -14.14 2.97 -7.13
C ARG A 76 -14.22 2.66 -5.64
N VAL A 77 -13.74 1.48 -5.24
CA VAL A 77 -13.69 1.07 -3.84
C VAL A 77 -12.31 1.31 -3.30
N LEU A 78 -12.24 1.93 -2.14
CA LEU A 78 -11.00 2.12 -1.38
C LEU A 78 -10.85 0.96 -0.41
N PHE A 79 -9.61 0.51 -0.22
CA PHE A 79 -9.30 -0.60 0.69
C PHE A 79 -8.32 -0.15 1.76
N LYS A 80 -8.57 -0.55 2.99
CA LYS A 80 -7.65 -0.36 4.10
C LYS A 80 -6.94 -1.67 4.35
N PHE A 81 -5.61 -1.64 4.33
CA PHE A 81 -4.79 -2.85 4.37
C PHE A 81 -3.98 -2.95 5.64
N ARG A 82 -3.68 -4.17 6.03
CA ARG A 82 -2.64 -4.49 7.01
C ARG A 82 -1.93 -5.77 6.58
N LEU A 83 -0.75 -6.02 7.16
CA LEU A 83 -0.07 -7.29 6.95
C LEU A 83 -0.81 -8.40 7.69
N ASN A 84 -0.85 -9.59 7.08
CA ASN A 84 -1.26 -10.79 7.79
C ASN A 84 -0.03 -11.45 8.40
N ASP A 85 -0.19 -12.61 9.06
CA ASP A 85 0.92 -13.31 9.71
C ASP A 85 2.01 -13.70 8.72
N PHE A 86 1.62 -14.15 7.53
CA PHE A 86 2.56 -14.51 6.48
C PHE A 86 3.34 -13.27 6.01
N GLY A 87 2.67 -12.14 5.84
CA GLY A 87 3.30 -10.89 5.45
C GLY A 87 4.32 -10.40 6.47
N ARG A 88 3.99 -10.49 7.75
CA ARG A 88 4.91 -10.11 8.82
C ARG A 88 6.16 -11.00 8.81
N GLN A 89 5.97 -12.31 8.59
CA GLN A 89 7.08 -13.24 8.49
C GLN A 89 7.98 -12.91 7.31
N ARG A 90 7.37 -12.62 6.16
CA ARG A 90 8.13 -12.25 4.95
C ARG A 90 8.97 -10.99 5.18
N MET A 91 8.44 -10.00 5.89
CA MET A 91 9.21 -8.79 6.18
C MET A 91 10.41 -9.10 7.08
N ARG A 92 10.24 -9.97 8.07
CA ARG A 92 11.36 -10.39 8.91
C ARG A 92 12.41 -11.14 8.08
N ASP A 93 11.97 -12.03 7.21
CA ASP A 93 12.87 -12.85 6.37
C ASP A 93 13.66 -11.99 5.38
N THR A 94 13.09 -10.87 4.93
CA THR A 94 13.74 -9.98 3.97
C THR A 94 14.41 -8.77 4.64
N ALA A 95 14.41 -8.72 5.97
CA ALA A 95 15.00 -7.65 6.77
C ALA A 95 14.38 -6.27 6.48
N LEU A 96 13.10 -6.20 6.10
CA LEU A 96 12.37 -4.95 5.90
C LEU A 96 11.72 -4.44 7.18
N ALA A 97 11.60 -5.30 8.18
CA ALA A 97 11.02 -4.93 9.46
C ALA A 97 12.10 -4.74 10.52
#